data_89a60962379fa0b1a4d02a50e90b0cd2
#
_entry.id   89a60962379fa0b1a4d02a50e90b0cd2
#
_cell.length_a   1.000
_cell.length_b   1.000
_cell.length_c   1.000
_cell.angle_alpha   90.00
_cell.angle_beta   90.00
_cell.angle_gamma   90.00
#
_symmetry.space_group_name_H-M   'P 1'
#
loop_
_entity.id
_entity.type
_entity.pdbx_description
1 polymer ?
#
loop_
_entity_poly.entity_id
_entity_poly.type
_entity_poly.pdbx_seq_one_letter_code
_entity_poly.pdbx_strand_id
1 'polypeptide(L)'
;MFFRLPSHNRPYHLGSYPLETLPHDHANTAREQERPAVDSPAFTAKPCGPLARALREYLDIFVQNAVTEPAPAKAPVPEDRHRRMIDIKGYGYFMNASQVGICRLTPNAWCKDASPLAHDFAVVLLLAHGRVPEKDNPARAWIEPAIEDAADCRIGGIAVCLA
;
A
#
# COMPACT_ATOMS: atom_id res chain seq x y z
N MET A 1 24.46 5.37 14.17
CA MET A 1 23.15 6.05 14.20
C MET A 1 22.11 4.97 14.02
N PHE A 2 21.44 4.52 15.06
CA PHE A 2 20.41 3.50 14.95
C PHE A 2 19.13 4.18 14.47
N PHE A 3 18.75 3.91 13.24
CA PHE A 3 17.40 4.25 12.77
C PHE A 3 16.41 3.42 13.60
N ARG A 4 15.78 4.03 14.56
CA ARG A 4 14.58 3.47 15.16
C ARG A 4 13.49 3.49 14.09
N LEU A 5 13.30 2.36 13.43
CA LEU A 5 12.16 2.19 12.54
C LEU A 5 10.88 2.43 13.34
N PRO A 6 9.87 3.10 12.77
CA PRO A 6 8.63 3.41 13.47
C PRO A 6 7.75 2.17 13.67
N SER A 7 8.33 1.10 14.16
CA SER A 7 7.67 -0.20 14.32
C SER A 7 7.13 -0.46 15.73
N HIS A 8 7.06 0.55 16.58
CA HIS A 8 6.55 0.38 17.94
C HIS A 8 5.14 -0.20 18.00
N ASN A 9 4.35 0.02 16.94
CA ASN A 9 2.96 -0.43 16.86
C ASN A 9 2.78 -1.61 15.92
N ARG A 10 3.85 -2.20 15.41
CA ARG A 10 3.72 -3.39 14.57
C ARG A 10 3.26 -4.56 15.44
N PRO A 11 2.15 -5.20 15.09
CA PRO A 11 1.71 -6.39 15.80
C PRO A 11 2.81 -7.44 15.81
N TYR A 12 3.20 -7.91 16.99
CA TYR A 12 4.31 -8.87 17.13
C TYR A 12 4.06 -10.20 16.39
N HIS A 13 2.79 -10.55 16.15
CA HIS A 13 2.41 -11.74 15.39
C HIS A 13 2.77 -11.68 13.90
N LEU A 14 3.15 -10.53 13.39
CA LEU A 14 3.68 -10.40 12.03
C LEU A 14 5.15 -10.80 11.94
N GLY A 15 5.74 -11.26 13.02
CA GLY A 15 7.10 -11.75 13.05
C GLY A 15 8.17 -10.67 13.01
N SER A 16 9.40 -11.12 12.79
CA SER A 16 10.55 -10.23 12.68
C SER A 16 10.47 -9.40 11.41
N TYR A 17 11.01 -8.22 11.49
CA TYR A 17 11.12 -7.29 10.37
C TYR A 17 12.55 -7.36 9.76
N PRO A 18 12.70 -7.37 8.45
CA PRO A 18 11.69 -7.45 7.40
C PRO A 18 11.08 -8.86 7.24
N LEU A 19 9.86 -8.93 6.71
CA LEU A 19 9.12 -10.18 6.49
C LEU A 19 9.75 -11.10 5.43
N GLU A 20 10.75 -10.63 4.71
CA GLU A 20 11.50 -11.40 3.71
C GLU A 20 12.19 -12.63 4.29
N THR A 21 12.38 -12.69 5.61
CA THR A 21 12.94 -13.85 6.31
C THR A 21 11.92 -14.96 6.54
N LEU A 22 10.63 -14.70 6.31
CA LEU A 22 9.61 -15.74 6.44
C LEU A 22 9.65 -16.67 5.23
N PRO A 23 9.51 -17.99 5.46
CA PRO A 23 9.46 -18.95 4.36
C PRO A 23 8.21 -18.69 3.50
N HIS A 24 8.40 -18.77 2.18
CA HIS A 24 7.29 -18.69 1.25
C HIS A 24 6.47 -19.98 1.30
N ASP A 25 5.16 -19.83 1.40
CA ASP A 25 4.23 -20.94 1.21
C ASP A 25 3.94 -21.11 -0.28
N HIS A 26 4.68 -21.99 -0.93
CA HIS A 26 4.56 -22.24 -2.36
C HIS A 26 3.18 -22.79 -2.75
N ALA A 27 2.53 -23.55 -1.87
CA ALA A 27 1.19 -24.09 -2.14
C ALA A 27 0.14 -22.97 -2.16
N ASN A 28 0.20 -22.04 -1.23
CA ASN A 28 -0.65 -20.87 -1.23
C ASN A 28 -0.36 -19.95 -2.43
N THR A 29 0.90 -19.76 -2.77
CA THR A 29 1.29 -18.96 -3.94
C THR A 29 0.71 -19.56 -5.23
N ALA A 30 0.83 -20.87 -5.43
CA ALA A 30 0.26 -21.54 -6.59
C ALA A 30 -1.27 -21.40 -6.64
N ARG A 31 -1.95 -21.59 -5.52
CA ARG A 31 -3.41 -21.41 -5.42
C ARG A 31 -3.86 -19.99 -5.77
N GLU A 32 -3.14 -18.98 -5.31
CA GLU A 32 -3.45 -17.58 -5.64
C GLU A 32 -3.22 -17.28 -7.13
N GLN A 33 -2.22 -17.90 -7.76
CA GLN A 33 -1.98 -17.75 -9.19
C GLN A 33 -3.07 -18.38 -10.07
N GLU A 34 -3.79 -19.36 -9.55
CA GLU A 34 -4.91 -20.02 -10.25
C GLU A 34 -6.25 -19.27 -10.06
N ARG A 35 -6.30 -18.27 -9.19
CA ARG A 35 -7.51 -17.48 -8.97
C ARG A 35 -7.93 -16.76 -10.26
N PRO A 36 -9.23 -16.76 -10.58
CA PRO A 36 -9.71 -15.98 -11.71
C PRO A 36 -9.55 -14.47 -11.43
N ALA A 37 -9.32 -13.70 -12.49
CA ALA A 37 -9.32 -12.24 -12.38
C ALA A 37 -10.65 -11.74 -11.79
N VAL A 38 -10.58 -10.77 -10.91
CA VAL A 38 -11.73 -10.15 -10.28
C VAL A 38 -12.15 -8.88 -11.03
N ASP A 39 -13.36 -8.44 -10.81
CA ASP A 39 -13.81 -7.14 -11.31
C ASP A 39 -13.11 -6.02 -10.52
N SER A 40 -12.90 -4.87 -11.16
CA SER A 40 -12.34 -3.71 -10.43
C SER A 40 -13.22 -3.36 -9.24
N PRO A 41 -12.63 -3.15 -8.05
CA PRO A 41 -13.41 -2.71 -6.91
C PRO A 41 -14.04 -1.35 -7.24
N ALA A 42 -15.36 -1.32 -7.23
CA ALA A 42 -16.07 -0.06 -7.39
C ALA A 42 -15.85 0.79 -6.14
N PHE A 43 -15.02 1.82 -6.22
CA PHE A 43 -14.91 2.87 -5.20
C PHE A 43 -16.19 3.74 -5.19
N THR A 44 -17.35 3.09 -5.03
CA THR A 44 -18.65 3.73 -5.16
C THR A 44 -19.28 4.08 -3.81
N ALA A 45 -18.67 3.70 -2.71
CA ALA A 45 -19.17 4.10 -1.39
C ALA A 45 -19.02 5.61 -1.23
N LYS A 46 -20.17 6.30 -1.09
CA LYS A 46 -20.15 7.73 -0.76
C LYS A 46 -19.50 7.91 0.60
N PRO A 47 -18.54 8.85 0.74
CA PRO A 47 -17.89 9.09 2.01
C PRO A 47 -18.94 9.43 3.09
N CYS A 48 -18.86 8.72 4.22
CA CYS A 48 -19.77 8.87 5.33
C CYS A 48 -19.24 9.90 6.33
N GLY A 49 -19.77 11.09 6.31
CA GLY A 49 -19.41 12.16 7.23
C GLY A 49 -18.36 13.14 6.70
N PRO A 50 -18.13 14.23 7.47
CA PRO A 50 -17.23 15.32 7.03
C PRO A 50 -15.77 14.89 6.90
N LEU A 51 -15.29 14.07 7.84
CA LEU A 51 -13.89 13.60 7.84
C LEU A 51 -13.61 12.70 6.64
N ALA A 52 -14.48 11.71 6.37
CA ALA A 52 -14.34 10.82 5.22
C ALA A 52 -14.36 11.61 3.90
N ARG A 53 -15.20 12.65 3.80
CA ARG A 53 -15.24 13.54 2.64
C ARG A 53 -13.94 14.29 2.45
N ALA A 54 -13.42 14.93 3.50
CA ALA A 54 -12.16 15.66 3.44
C ALA A 54 -10.98 14.73 3.05
N LEU A 55 -10.95 13.51 3.59
CA LEU A 55 -9.93 12.52 3.24
C LEU A 55 -10.05 12.09 1.77
N ARG A 56 -11.26 11.93 1.25
CA ARG A 56 -11.48 11.58 -0.16
C ARG A 56 -11.04 12.72 -1.09
N GLU A 57 -11.37 13.96 -0.77
CA GLU A 57 -10.89 15.14 -1.51
C GLU A 57 -9.34 15.22 -1.49
N TYR A 58 -8.73 14.87 -0.37
CA TYR A 58 -7.27 14.83 -0.24
C TYR A 58 -6.64 13.69 -1.06
N LEU A 59 -7.27 12.51 -1.09
CA LEU A 59 -6.86 11.40 -1.94
C LEU A 59 -6.89 11.77 -3.42
N ASP A 60 -7.89 12.52 -3.86
CA ASP A 60 -8.02 12.95 -5.25
C ASP A 60 -6.80 13.77 -5.70
N ILE A 61 -6.17 14.54 -4.80
CA ILE A 61 -4.93 15.26 -5.08
C ILE A 61 -3.80 14.30 -5.41
N PHE A 62 -3.65 13.19 -4.69
CA PHE A 62 -2.64 12.18 -4.99
C PHE A 62 -2.92 11.48 -6.31
N VAL A 63 -4.18 11.13 -6.59
CA VAL A 63 -4.58 10.49 -7.84
C VAL A 63 -4.28 11.41 -9.04
N GLN A 64 -4.57 12.70 -8.93
CA GLN A 64 -4.26 13.67 -9.98
C GLN A 64 -2.76 13.81 -10.22
N ASN A 65 -1.95 13.72 -9.17
CA ASN A 65 -0.49 13.82 -9.27
C ASN A 65 0.19 12.50 -9.65
N ALA A 66 -0.49 11.36 -9.54
CA ALA A 66 0.06 10.06 -9.94
C ALA A 66 0.33 9.94 -11.45
N VAL A 67 -0.24 10.82 -12.25
CA VAL A 67 -0.09 10.85 -13.72
C VAL A 67 0.94 11.91 -14.17
N THR A 68 1.66 12.54 -13.25
CA THR A 68 2.64 13.57 -13.55
C THR A 68 3.93 12.99 -14.16
N GLU A 69 4.66 13.83 -14.89
CA GLU A 69 5.95 13.44 -15.45
C GLU A 69 6.93 13.02 -14.35
N PRO A 70 7.78 12.01 -14.62
CA PRO A 70 8.83 11.63 -13.68
C PRO A 70 9.73 12.80 -13.33
N ALA A 71 10.29 12.80 -12.13
CA ALA A 71 11.24 13.82 -11.71
C ALA A 71 12.36 13.99 -12.77
N PRO A 72 12.72 15.23 -13.14
CA PRO A 72 13.67 15.50 -14.23
C PRO A 72 15.09 14.98 -13.92
N ALA A 73 15.42 14.80 -12.66
CA ALA A 73 16.69 14.25 -12.22
C ALA A 73 16.49 12.86 -11.62
N LYS A 74 17.08 11.84 -12.24
CA LYS A 74 17.09 10.48 -11.71
C LYS A 74 18.39 10.24 -10.94
N ALA A 75 18.27 9.71 -9.73
CA ALA A 75 19.39 9.11 -9.05
C ALA A 75 19.92 7.89 -9.84
N PRO A 76 21.21 7.57 -9.76
CA PRO A 76 21.73 6.35 -10.37
C PRO A 76 20.98 5.12 -9.84
N VAL A 77 20.44 4.31 -10.75
CA VAL A 77 19.76 3.07 -10.39
C VAL A 77 20.83 2.02 -10.12
N PRO A 78 20.89 1.40 -8.92
CA PRO A 78 21.86 0.35 -8.63
C PRO A 78 21.72 -0.80 -9.63
N GLU A 79 22.85 -1.34 -10.13
CA GLU A 79 22.85 -2.51 -11.02
C GLU A 79 22.37 -3.77 -10.29
N ASP A 80 22.72 -3.89 -9.02
CA ASP A 80 22.31 -5.00 -8.18
C ASP A 80 20.81 -4.96 -7.89
N ARG A 81 20.09 -5.99 -8.34
CA ARG A 81 18.65 -6.15 -8.13
C ARG A 81 18.28 -6.27 -6.66
N HIS A 82 19.12 -6.90 -5.86
CA HIS A 82 18.88 -7.03 -4.42
C HIS A 82 18.95 -5.67 -3.74
N ARG A 83 19.93 -4.85 -4.11
CA ARG A 83 20.05 -3.48 -3.61
C ARG A 83 18.83 -2.63 -3.98
N ARG A 84 18.38 -2.70 -5.24
CA ARG A 84 17.15 -2.00 -5.67
C ARG A 84 15.93 -2.41 -4.86
N MET A 85 15.77 -3.71 -4.61
CA MET A 85 14.69 -4.23 -3.78
C MET A 85 14.75 -3.66 -2.36
N ILE A 86 15.92 -3.65 -1.74
CA ILE A 86 16.11 -3.10 -0.39
C ILE A 86 15.77 -1.61 -0.36
N ASP A 87 16.22 -0.84 -1.35
CA ASP A 87 15.99 0.60 -1.40
C ASP A 87 14.49 0.91 -1.56
N ILE A 88 13.78 0.23 -2.46
CA ILE A 88 12.32 0.39 -2.64
C ILE A 88 11.56 0.01 -1.36
N LYS A 89 11.86 -1.15 -0.78
CA LYS A 89 11.21 -1.60 0.45
C LYS A 89 11.54 -0.68 1.62
N GLY A 90 12.80 -0.30 1.75
CA GLY A 90 13.26 0.63 2.79
C GLY A 90 12.50 1.96 2.73
N TYR A 91 12.28 2.49 1.52
CA TYR A 91 11.52 3.71 1.35
C TYR A 91 10.04 3.54 1.74
N GLY A 92 9.39 2.46 1.29
CA GLY A 92 8.01 2.19 1.67
C GLY A 92 7.83 2.07 3.20
N TYR A 93 8.77 1.44 3.87
CA TYR A 93 8.77 1.37 5.34
C TYR A 93 9.07 2.71 6.00
N PHE A 94 9.97 3.50 5.43
CA PHE A 94 10.23 4.87 5.90
C PHE A 94 8.96 5.73 5.83
N MET A 95 8.13 5.52 4.81
CA MET A 95 6.83 6.18 4.64
C MET A 95 5.71 5.54 5.48
N ASN A 96 6.05 4.71 6.47
CA ASN A 96 5.12 4.05 7.39
C ASN A 96 4.19 2.99 6.76
N ALA A 97 4.57 2.37 5.66
CA ALA A 97 3.90 1.15 5.25
C ALA A 97 4.11 0.07 6.33
N SER A 98 3.08 -0.69 6.64
CA SER A 98 3.16 -1.79 7.60
C SER A 98 3.93 -2.99 7.02
N GLN A 99 3.77 -3.22 5.73
CA GLN A 99 4.49 -4.23 4.96
C GLN A 99 4.69 -3.73 3.53
N VAL A 100 5.82 -4.12 2.93
CA VAL A 100 6.14 -3.83 1.53
C VAL A 100 6.60 -5.12 0.86
N GLY A 101 5.91 -5.51 -0.21
CA GLY A 101 6.25 -6.65 -1.03
C GLY A 101 6.58 -6.21 -2.46
N ILE A 102 7.39 -6.99 -3.15
CA ILE A 102 7.61 -6.86 -4.59
C ILE A 102 7.33 -8.23 -5.21
N CYS A 103 6.44 -8.28 -6.17
CA CYS A 103 6.08 -9.52 -6.85
C CYS A 103 6.08 -9.33 -8.37
N ARG A 104 6.24 -10.45 -9.08
CA ARG A 104 5.99 -10.46 -10.53
C ARG A 104 4.50 -10.41 -10.76
N LEU A 105 4.08 -9.58 -11.71
CA LEU A 105 2.69 -9.54 -12.15
C LEU A 105 2.34 -10.81 -12.92
N THR A 106 1.26 -11.45 -12.51
CA THR A 106 0.66 -12.58 -13.21
C THR A 106 -0.58 -12.11 -13.97
N PRO A 107 -1.04 -12.82 -15.01
CA PRO A 107 -2.22 -12.39 -15.77
C PRO A 107 -3.46 -12.14 -14.91
N ASN A 108 -3.64 -12.92 -13.84
CA ASN A 108 -4.76 -12.80 -12.92
C ASN A 108 -4.61 -11.68 -11.86
N ALA A 109 -3.47 -10.99 -11.84
CA ALA A 109 -3.28 -9.79 -11.00
C ALA A 109 -4.03 -8.57 -11.55
N TRP A 110 -4.43 -8.62 -12.83
CA TRP A 110 -5.20 -7.57 -13.46
C TRP A 110 -6.71 -7.79 -13.24
N CYS A 111 -7.43 -6.70 -13.01
CA CYS A 111 -8.89 -6.77 -13.03
C CYS A 111 -9.40 -7.05 -14.44
N LYS A 112 -10.56 -7.66 -14.58
CA LYS A 112 -11.10 -8.08 -15.89
C LYS A 112 -11.29 -6.93 -16.89
N ASP A 113 -11.59 -5.75 -16.38
CA ASP A 113 -11.84 -4.52 -17.12
C ASP A 113 -10.58 -3.63 -17.27
N ALA A 114 -9.46 -4.01 -16.67
CA ALA A 114 -8.23 -3.24 -16.73
C ALA A 114 -7.44 -3.56 -18.02
N SER A 115 -6.91 -2.51 -18.64
CA SER A 115 -5.90 -2.67 -19.69
C SER A 115 -4.54 -2.96 -19.04
N PRO A 116 -3.91 -4.10 -19.34
CA PRO A 116 -2.60 -4.40 -18.79
C PRO A 116 -1.57 -3.35 -19.19
N LEU A 117 -0.84 -2.84 -18.21
CA LEU A 117 0.30 -1.95 -18.45
C LEU A 117 1.55 -2.78 -18.74
N ALA A 118 2.51 -2.21 -19.44
CA ALA A 118 3.79 -2.86 -19.78
C ALA A 118 4.74 -2.94 -18.57
N HIS A 119 4.26 -3.51 -17.48
CA HIS A 119 5.04 -3.70 -16.24
C HIS A 119 5.16 -5.18 -15.90
N ASP A 120 6.36 -5.60 -15.52
CA ASP A 120 6.63 -6.98 -15.10
C ASP A 120 6.46 -7.20 -13.60
N PHE A 121 6.52 -6.15 -12.81
CA PHE A 121 6.53 -6.22 -11.35
C PHE A 121 5.57 -5.21 -10.74
N ALA A 122 5.05 -5.56 -9.57
CA ALA A 122 4.30 -4.66 -8.70
C ALA A 122 4.99 -4.49 -7.35
N VAL A 123 4.93 -3.28 -6.83
CA VAL A 123 5.21 -2.99 -5.43
C VAL A 123 3.89 -3.02 -4.67
N VAL A 124 3.78 -3.91 -3.68
CA VAL A 124 2.57 -4.10 -2.88
C VAL A 124 2.79 -3.47 -1.52
N LEU A 125 1.93 -2.54 -1.16
CA LEU A 125 1.95 -1.84 0.11
C LEU A 125 0.77 -2.30 0.97
N LEU A 126 1.04 -2.66 2.22
CA LEU A 126 0.01 -2.92 3.21
C LEU A 126 0.09 -1.85 4.30
N LEU A 127 -1.04 -1.30 4.66
CA LEU A 127 -1.18 -0.38 5.77
C LEU A 127 -2.11 -0.98 6.83
N ALA A 128 -1.67 -0.92 8.08
CA ALA A 128 -2.57 -1.20 9.20
C ALA A 128 -3.61 -0.07 9.31
N HIS A 129 -4.86 -0.44 9.41
CA HIS A 129 -5.93 0.51 9.71
C HIS A 129 -5.71 1.19 11.06
N GLY A 130 -6.22 2.41 11.20
CA GLY A 130 -6.28 3.10 12.49
C GLY A 130 -7.13 2.32 13.48
N ARG A 131 -6.85 2.52 14.78
CA ARG A 131 -7.65 1.91 15.84
C ARG A 131 -9.04 2.55 15.88
N VAL A 132 -10.08 1.72 15.84
CA VAL A 132 -11.45 2.18 16.09
C VAL A 132 -11.56 2.61 17.56
N PRO A 133 -12.06 3.81 17.86
CA PRO A 133 -12.32 4.22 19.24
C PRO A 133 -13.33 3.30 19.95
N GLU A 134 -13.26 3.23 21.26
CA GLU A 134 -14.20 2.45 22.07
C GLU A 134 -15.64 2.96 21.92
N LYS A 135 -16.62 2.09 22.25
CA LYS A 135 -18.03 2.37 21.97
C LYS A 135 -18.59 3.64 22.62
N ASP A 136 -18.07 3.96 23.79
CA ASP A 136 -18.42 5.15 24.59
C ASP A 136 -17.63 6.41 24.24
N ASN A 137 -16.65 6.29 23.37
CA ASN A 137 -15.87 7.44 22.92
C ASN A 137 -16.68 8.29 21.93
N PRO A 138 -16.94 9.58 22.23
CA PRO A 138 -17.74 10.45 21.37
C PRO A 138 -17.13 10.65 19.96
N ALA A 139 -15.84 10.45 19.80
CA ALA A 139 -15.19 10.57 18.50
C ALA A 139 -15.46 9.36 17.57
N ARG A 140 -15.98 8.24 18.10
CA ARG A 140 -16.22 7.03 17.31
C ARG A 140 -17.14 7.29 16.12
N ALA A 141 -18.20 8.04 16.32
CA ALA A 141 -19.22 8.28 15.30
C ALA A 141 -18.70 8.96 14.01
N TRP A 142 -17.58 9.68 14.11
CA TRP A 142 -16.98 10.35 12.95
C TRP A 142 -15.64 9.76 12.53
N ILE A 143 -14.93 9.01 13.40
CA ILE A 143 -13.67 8.35 13.06
C ILE A 143 -13.91 7.00 12.38
N GLU A 144 -14.81 6.15 12.94
CA GLU A 144 -15.04 4.79 12.43
C GLU A 144 -15.40 4.76 10.94
N PRO A 145 -16.31 5.63 10.43
CA PRO A 145 -16.65 5.66 9.01
C PRO A 145 -15.52 6.15 8.10
N ALA A 146 -14.50 6.82 8.65
CA ALA A 146 -13.41 7.43 7.90
C ALA A 146 -12.10 6.61 7.93
N ILE A 147 -12.07 5.45 8.59
CA ILE A 147 -10.85 4.67 8.78
C ILE A 147 -10.30 4.16 7.44
N GLU A 148 -11.16 3.69 6.56
CA GLU A 148 -10.76 3.22 5.23
C GLU A 148 -10.25 4.38 4.38
N ASP A 149 -10.97 5.50 4.32
CA ASP A 149 -10.53 6.68 3.59
C ASP A 149 -9.19 7.22 4.09
N ALA A 150 -8.94 7.13 5.40
CA ALA A 150 -7.65 7.52 5.98
C ALA A 150 -6.51 6.57 5.57
N ALA A 151 -6.77 5.27 5.46
CA ALA A 151 -5.81 4.30 4.96
C ALA A 151 -5.52 4.52 3.47
N ASP A 152 -6.55 4.76 2.66
CA ASP A 152 -6.43 5.05 1.23
C ASP A 152 -5.61 6.31 0.97
N CYS A 153 -5.83 7.39 1.73
CA CYS A 153 -5.02 8.60 1.65
C CYS A 153 -3.54 8.32 1.92
N ARG A 154 -3.24 7.51 2.93
CA ARG A 154 -1.85 7.16 3.26
C ARG A 154 -1.21 6.31 2.17
N ILE A 155 -1.93 5.31 1.64
CA ILE A 155 -1.44 4.47 0.53
C ILE A 155 -1.20 5.33 -0.70
N GLY A 156 -2.14 6.21 -1.06
CA GLY A 156 -2.01 7.11 -2.20
C GLY A 156 -0.77 7.99 -2.10
N GLY A 157 -0.53 8.60 -0.94
CA GLY A 157 0.67 9.40 -0.70
C GLY A 157 1.96 8.60 -0.84
N ILE A 158 2.03 7.38 -0.29
CA ILE A 158 3.20 6.50 -0.41
C ILE A 158 3.41 6.09 -1.88
N ALA A 159 2.34 5.72 -2.58
CA ALA A 159 2.42 5.28 -3.97
C ALA A 159 2.97 6.38 -4.89
N VAL A 160 2.46 7.62 -4.76
CA VAL A 160 2.95 8.77 -5.54
C VAL A 160 4.42 9.07 -5.26
N CYS A 161 4.86 8.93 -4.02
CA CYS A 161 6.26 9.15 -3.66
C CYS A 161 7.20 8.02 -4.12
N LEU A 162 6.68 6.83 -4.41
CA LEU A 162 7.46 5.70 -4.93
C LEU A 162 7.54 5.67 -6.46
N ALA A 163 6.62 6.33 -7.15
CA ALA A 163 6.56 6.42 -8.60
C ALA A 163 7.56 7.45 -9.15
#